data_3464f53010620a5be451d913406493e2
#
_entry.id   3464f53010620a5be451d913406493e2
#
_cell.length_a   1.000
_cell.length_b   1.000
_cell.length_c   1.000
_cell.angle_alpha   90.00
_cell.angle_beta   90.00
_cell.angle_gamma   90.00
#
_symmetry.space_group_name_H-M   'P 1'
#
loop_
_entity.id
_entity.type
_entity.pdbx_description
1 polymer ?
#
loop_
_entity_poly.entity_id
_entity_poly.type
_entity_poly.pdbx_seq_one_letter_code
_entity_poly.pdbx_strand_id
1 'polypeptide(L)' 'MTQVYFHRSNTKKVFLDHQGAVVNDLAEARDHATRLVQFFTNEHSLVDWRDWVLHVSDDQGDELFVVPFTFMLGKPH' A
#
# COMPACT_ATOMS: atom_id res chain seq x y z
N MET A 1 -16.92 -4.38 -9.98
CA MET A 1 -15.67 -4.98 -9.46
C MET A 1 -14.48 -4.44 -10.25
N THR A 2 -13.46 -4.02 -9.54
CA THR A 2 -12.30 -3.41 -10.16
C THR A 2 -11.04 -4.10 -9.63
N GLN A 3 -10.13 -4.42 -10.53
CA GLN A 3 -8.83 -4.94 -10.11
C GLN A 3 -7.90 -3.78 -9.81
N VAL A 4 -7.23 -3.84 -8.66
CA VAL A 4 -6.27 -2.83 -8.23
C VAL A 4 -4.96 -3.51 -7.87
N TYR A 5 -3.87 -2.73 -7.90
CA TYR A 5 -2.54 -3.21 -7.61
C TYR A 5 -1.93 -2.36 -6.52
N PHE A 6 -1.20 -3.00 -5.61
CA PHE A 6 -0.62 -2.35 -4.45
C PHE A 6 0.90 -2.42 -4.55
N HIS A 7 1.48 -1.41 -5.19
CA HIS A 7 2.93 -1.30 -5.33
C HIS A 7 3.49 -0.58 -4.11
N ARG A 8 4.70 -0.93 -3.70
CA ARG A 8 5.36 -0.22 -2.62
C ARG A 8 6.73 0.27 -3.07
N SER A 9 7.11 1.44 -2.59
CA SER A 9 8.39 2.02 -2.98
C SER A 9 9.00 2.82 -1.85
N ASN A 10 10.30 3.00 -1.93
CA ASN A 10 11.03 3.94 -1.09
C ASN A 10 11.92 4.79 -2.00
N THR A 11 12.87 5.52 -1.41
CA THR A 11 13.75 6.40 -2.19
C THR A 11 14.71 5.63 -3.11
N LYS A 12 14.88 4.32 -2.92
CA LYS A 12 15.87 3.53 -3.63
C LYS A 12 15.29 2.40 -4.47
N LYS A 13 14.11 1.88 -4.08
CA LYS A 13 13.56 0.67 -4.69
C LYS A 13 12.07 0.81 -4.95
N VAL A 14 11.59 0.07 -5.95
CA VAL A 14 10.17 -0.07 -6.23
C VAL A 14 9.87 -1.56 -6.33
N PHE A 15 8.86 -2.00 -5.60
CA PHE A 15 8.37 -3.37 -5.67
C PHE A 15 6.97 -3.35 -6.26
N LEU A 16 6.85 -3.89 -7.47
CA LEU A 16 5.58 -3.91 -8.18
C LEU A 16 4.76 -5.12 -7.78
N ASP A 17 3.47 -4.89 -7.59
CA ASP A 17 2.52 -5.97 -7.37
C ASP A 17 2.02 -6.46 -8.73
N HIS A 18 2.18 -7.74 -9.00
CA HIS A 18 1.76 -8.34 -10.26
C HIS A 18 0.48 -9.14 -10.14
N GLN A 19 -0.01 -9.34 -8.93
CA GLN A 19 -1.22 -10.12 -8.68
C GLN A 19 -2.46 -9.24 -8.50
N GLY A 20 -2.30 -8.20 -7.70
CA GLY A 20 -3.40 -7.30 -7.42
C GLY A 20 -4.49 -7.91 -6.55
N ALA A 21 -5.60 -7.21 -6.46
CA ALA A 21 -6.78 -7.66 -5.75
C ALA A 21 -8.01 -7.09 -6.43
N VAL A 22 -9.13 -7.81 -6.33
CA VAL A 22 -10.41 -7.33 -6.85
C VAL A 22 -11.17 -6.68 -5.71
N VAL A 23 -11.59 -5.44 -5.91
CA VAL A 23 -12.35 -4.69 -4.92
C VAL A 23 -13.63 -4.17 -5.54
N ASN A 24 -14.62 -3.88 -4.72
CA ASN A 24 -15.91 -3.39 -5.20
C ASN A 24 -15.92 -1.87 -5.34
N ASP A 25 -15.16 -1.17 -4.50
CA ASP A 25 -15.12 0.28 -4.51
C ASP A 25 -13.82 0.79 -3.92
N LEU A 26 -13.67 2.10 -3.90
CA LEU A 26 -12.46 2.75 -3.42
C LEU A 26 -12.29 2.57 -1.90
N ALA A 27 -13.38 2.54 -1.16
CA ALA A 27 -13.31 2.34 0.29
C ALA A 27 -12.75 0.97 0.62
N GLU A 28 -13.14 -0.05 -0.13
CA GLU A 28 -12.60 -1.40 0.04
C GLU A 28 -11.11 -1.44 -0.32
N ALA A 29 -10.72 -0.73 -1.37
CA ALA A 29 -9.32 -0.64 -1.76
C ALA A 29 -8.48 0.01 -0.66
N ARG A 30 -9.00 1.06 -0.02
CA ARG A 30 -8.31 1.73 1.08
C ARG A 30 -8.17 0.82 2.30
N ASP A 31 -9.22 0.08 2.62
CA ASP A 31 -9.19 -0.86 3.74
C ASP A 31 -8.13 -1.94 3.49
N HIS A 32 -8.09 -2.46 2.28
CA HIS A 32 -7.10 -3.46 1.89
C HIS A 32 -5.68 -2.89 1.99
N ALA A 33 -5.49 -1.64 1.53
CA ALA A 33 -4.19 -0.98 1.61
C ALA A 33 -3.72 -0.83 3.05
N THR A 34 -4.63 -0.41 3.95
CA THR A 34 -4.31 -0.28 5.37
C THR A 34 -3.87 -1.59 5.97
N ARG A 35 -4.56 -2.68 5.64
CA ARG A 35 -4.20 -4.01 6.12
C ARG A 35 -2.83 -4.44 5.62
N LEU A 36 -2.52 -4.13 4.36
CA LEU A 36 -1.21 -4.45 3.81
C LEU A 36 -0.10 -3.70 4.50
N VAL A 37 -0.29 -2.41 4.77
CA VAL A 37 0.70 -1.62 5.50
C VAL A 37 0.92 -2.21 6.89
N GLN A 38 -0.15 -2.56 7.59
CA GLN A 38 -0.04 -3.20 8.89
C GLN A 38 0.69 -4.53 8.81
N PHE A 39 0.38 -5.34 7.81
CA PHE A 39 1.03 -6.62 7.61
C PHE A 39 2.54 -6.46 7.41
N PHE A 40 2.94 -5.57 6.52
CA PHE A 40 4.37 -5.37 6.25
C PHE A 40 5.11 -4.84 7.47
N THR A 41 4.53 -3.88 8.17
CA THR A 41 5.20 -3.29 9.33
C THR A 41 5.30 -4.28 10.49
N ASN A 42 4.35 -5.19 10.63
CA ASN A 42 4.40 -6.23 11.67
C ASN A 42 5.37 -7.35 11.31
N GLU A 43 5.35 -7.80 10.04
CA GLU A 43 6.19 -8.91 9.61
C GLU A 43 7.66 -8.52 9.45
N HIS A 44 7.92 -7.26 9.19
CA HIS A 44 9.27 -6.76 8.97
C HIS A 44 9.55 -5.58 9.87
N SER A 45 9.39 -5.79 11.18
CA SER A 45 9.46 -4.73 12.17
C SER A 45 10.84 -4.07 12.29
N LEU A 46 11.89 -4.73 11.78
CA LEU A 46 13.24 -4.16 11.81
C LEU A 46 13.54 -3.27 10.60
N VAL A 47 12.66 -3.25 9.61
CA VAL A 47 12.80 -2.40 8.45
C VAL A 47 12.36 -0.98 8.81
N ASP A 48 13.11 0.01 8.34
CA ASP A 48 12.72 1.40 8.50
C ASP A 48 11.69 1.75 7.42
N TRP A 49 10.43 1.84 7.83
CA TRP A 49 9.33 2.08 6.92
C TRP A 49 9.03 3.56 6.68
N ARG A 50 9.80 4.47 7.27
CA ARG A 50 9.49 5.91 7.20
C ARG A 50 9.53 6.47 5.78
N ASP A 51 10.35 5.89 4.92
CA ASP A 51 10.48 6.35 3.53
C ASP A 51 9.61 5.56 2.57
N TRP A 52 8.83 4.60 3.07
CA TRP A 52 8.03 3.74 2.22
C TRP A 52 6.66 4.31 1.96
N VAL A 53 6.17 4.11 0.75
CA VAL A 53 4.84 4.53 0.32
C VAL A 53 4.18 3.38 -0.42
N LEU A 54 2.92 3.14 -0.14
CA LEU A 54 2.11 2.18 -0.87
C LEU A 54 1.33 2.94 -1.94
N HIS A 55 1.46 2.51 -3.19
CA HIS A 55 0.78 3.11 -4.34
C HIS A 55 -0.32 2.17 -4.79
N VAL A 56 -1.53 2.65 -4.86
CA VAL A 56 -2.67 1.87 -5.32
C VAL A 56 -3.06 2.33 -6.71
N SER A 57 -2.99 1.43 -7.68
CA SER A 57 -3.27 1.71 -9.08
C SER A 57 -4.39 0.81 -9.58
N ASP A 58 -5.07 1.24 -10.63
CA ASP A 58 -6.07 0.42 -11.31
C ASP A 58 -5.41 -0.48 -12.37
N ASP A 59 -6.22 -1.23 -13.11
CA ASP A 59 -5.72 -2.14 -14.12
C ASP A 59 -5.24 -1.42 -15.40
N GLN A 60 -5.46 -0.12 -15.49
CA GLN A 60 -4.95 0.72 -16.57
C GLN A 60 -3.58 1.31 -16.21
N GLY A 61 -3.13 1.10 -14.99
CA GLY A 61 -1.89 1.69 -14.51
C GLY A 61 -2.04 3.09 -13.92
N ASP A 62 -3.27 3.60 -13.81
CA ASP A 62 -3.52 4.91 -13.23
C ASP A 62 -3.50 4.82 -11.71
N GLU A 63 -2.73 5.71 -11.07
CA GLU A 63 -2.65 5.74 -9.63
C GLU A 63 -3.93 6.33 -9.04
N LEU A 64 -4.56 5.58 -8.13
CA LEU A 64 -5.79 6.01 -7.51
C LEU A 64 -5.53 6.80 -6.23
N PHE A 65 -4.60 6.34 -5.41
CA PHE A 65 -4.18 7.04 -4.20
C PHE A 65 -2.89 6.42 -3.69
N VAL A 66 -2.27 7.09 -2.71
CA VAL A 66 -1.07 6.58 -2.04
C VAL A 66 -1.30 6.55 -0.54
N VAL A 67 -0.62 5.62 0.13
CA VAL A 67 -0.66 5.51 1.58
C VAL A 67 0.78 5.50 2.09
N PRO A 68 1.26 6.59 2.66
CA PRO A 68 2.59 6.58 3.28
C PRO A 68 2.59 5.64 4.48
N PHE A 69 3.63 4.85 4.63
CA PHE A 69 3.73 3.92 5.75
C PHE A 69 3.77 4.66 7.09
N THR A 70 4.30 5.88 7.11
CA THR A 70 4.32 6.72 8.32
C THR A 70 2.90 7.03 8.83
N PHE A 71 1.92 6.97 7.96
CA PHE A 71 0.53 7.17 8.36
C PHE A 71 0.11 6.20 9.45
N MET A 72 0.65 4.98 9.43
CA MET A 72 0.38 3.98 10.46
C MET A 72 1.39 4.03 11.59
N LEU A 73 2.66 4.31 11.27
CA LEU A 73 3.75 4.22 12.24
C LEU A 73 3.77 5.38 13.23
N GLY A 74 3.38 6.57 12.79
CA GLY A 74 3.44 7.75 13.62
C GLY A 74 2.18 8.03 14.42
N LYS A 75 1.26 7.09 14.46
CA LYS A 75 -0.03 7.33 15.10
C LYS A 75 0.09 7.25 16.62
N PRO A 76 -0.29 8.27 17.34
CA PRO A 76 -0.26 8.21 18.80
C PRO A 76 -1.35 7.28 19.32
N HIS A 77 -1.11 6.73 20.49
CA HIS A 77 -2.06 5.85 21.13
C HIS A 77 -2.84 6.57 22.21
#